data_ce0f65a9095f71b8849d54c5cafeb594
#
_entry.id   ce0f65a9095f71b8849d54c5cafeb594
#
_cell.length_a   1.000
_cell.length_b   1.000
_cell.length_c   1.000
_cell.angle_alpha   90.00
_cell.angle_beta   90.00
_cell.angle_gamma   90.00
#
_symmetry.space_group_name_H-M   'P 1'
#
loop_
_entity.id
_entity.type
_entity.pdbx_description
1 polymer ?
#
loop_
_entity_poly.entity_id
_entity_poly.type
_entity_poly.pdbx_seq_one_letter_code
_entity_poly.pdbx_strand_id
1 'polypeptide(L)'
;MDGLTSATIRCVGGIAHDPYGRLLLIRRRNDPGSGQWSLPGGRVEPGESDETAVVRELREETGLDVIPGTLVGSVRRGPYEIFDYACEVEGGVLTAGDDASEARWSDAADLAALEAAGALVELLYVTLRGWNALPRA
;
A
#
# COMPACT_ATOMS: atom_id res chain seq x y z
N MET A 1 -4.29 22.71 25.90
CA MET A 1 -3.97 22.35 25.55
C MET A 1 -3.94 21.85 24.74
N ASP A 2 -3.76 21.76 24.51
CA ASP A 2 -3.61 21.21 23.88
C ASP A 2 -3.27 20.66 23.22
N GLY A 3 -3.56 21.14 23.38
CA GLY A 3 -3.22 20.68 22.39
C GLY A 3 -2.26 19.80 22.21
N LEU A 4 -2.39 19.49 22.63
CA LEU A 4 -1.77 18.47 22.54
C LEU A 4 -2.21 17.49 21.65
N THR A 5 -2.88 17.81 20.65
CA THR A 5 -3.17 16.90 19.59
C THR A 5 -1.88 16.57 18.93
N SER A 6 -1.46 15.36 19.03
CA SER A 6 -0.29 14.95 18.31
C SER A 6 -0.56 15.09 16.83
N ALA A 7 0.35 15.70 16.15
CA ALA A 7 0.27 15.82 14.70
C ALA A 7 0.28 14.42 14.07
N THR A 8 -0.59 14.19 13.13
CA THR A 8 -0.59 12.96 12.33
C THR A 8 0.38 13.11 11.17
N ILE A 9 0.94 11.99 10.77
CA ILE A 9 1.79 11.93 9.58
C ILE A 9 0.93 11.38 8.45
N ARG A 10 0.71 12.20 7.42
CA ARG A 10 -0.10 11.81 6.28
C ARG A 10 0.66 10.89 5.36
N CYS A 11 0.07 9.74 5.08
CA CYS A 11 0.61 8.75 4.17
C CYS A 11 -0.44 8.37 3.14
N VAL A 12 0.02 7.79 2.04
CA VAL A 12 -0.84 7.26 0.99
C VAL A 12 -0.42 5.85 0.65
N GLY A 13 -1.34 5.07 0.10
CA GLY A 13 -1.06 3.76 -0.46
C GLY A 13 -1.84 3.57 -1.74
N GLY A 14 -1.41 2.58 -2.53
CA GLY A 14 -2.07 2.22 -3.77
C GLY A 14 -2.63 0.81 -3.72
N ILE A 15 -3.88 0.67 -4.17
CA ILE A 15 -4.53 -0.62 -4.35
C ILE A 15 -4.62 -0.86 -5.84
N ALA A 16 -3.76 -1.74 -6.35
CA ALA A 16 -3.72 -2.07 -7.76
C ALA A 16 -3.95 -3.56 -7.97
N HIS A 17 -4.84 -3.88 -8.91
CA HIS A 17 -5.07 -5.25 -9.35
C HIS A 17 -4.58 -5.38 -10.79
N ASP A 18 -3.95 -6.50 -11.12
CA ASP A 18 -3.55 -6.76 -12.50
C ASP A 18 -4.75 -7.31 -13.32
N PRO A 19 -4.58 -7.53 -14.63
CA PRO A 19 -5.67 -8.06 -15.44
C PRO A 19 -6.19 -9.44 -15.00
N TYR A 20 -5.41 -10.16 -14.20
CA TYR A 20 -5.83 -11.46 -13.65
C TYR A 20 -6.48 -11.34 -12.28
N GLY A 21 -6.63 -10.12 -11.74
CA GLY A 21 -7.23 -9.89 -10.44
C GLY A 21 -6.29 -10.04 -9.26
N ARG A 22 -4.98 -10.15 -9.49
CA ARG A 22 -3.98 -10.25 -8.42
C ARG A 22 -3.69 -8.87 -7.85
N LEU A 23 -3.44 -8.82 -6.55
CA LEU A 23 -3.21 -7.58 -5.80
C LEU A 23 -1.70 -7.31 -5.69
N LEU A 24 -1.31 -6.06 -5.92
CA LEU A 24 0.07 -5.61 -5.77
C LEU A 24 0.43 -5.47 -4.29
N LEU A 25 1.46 -6.18 -3.87
CA LEU A 25 1.99 -6.09 -2.51
C LEU A 25 3.50 -5.89 -2.55
N ILE A 26 4.02 -5.23 -1.51
CA ILE A 26 5.46 -5.12 -1.29
C ILE A 26 5.82 -5.73 0.05
N ARG A 27 7.05 -6.21 0.16
CA ARG A 27 7.62 -6.63 1.43
C ARG A 27 8.44 -5.49 2.00
N ARG A 28 8.10 -5.07 3.20
CA ARG A 28 8.74 -3.91 3.81
C ARG A 28 10.19 -4.22 4.19
N ARG A 29 11.08 -3.32 3.86
CA ARG A 29 12.50 -3.44 4.20
C ARG A 29 12.79 -2.91 5.60
N ASN A 30 12.08 -1.83 5.99
CA ASN A 30 12.36 -1.08 7.22
C ASN A 30 11.18 -1.13 8.19
N ASP A 31 11.47 -0.87 9.48
CA ASP A 31 10.43 -0.72 10.48
C ASP A 31 9.64 0.59 10.27
N PRO A 32 8.37 0.62 10.67
CA PRO A 32 7.62 -0.48 11.29
C PRO A 32 7.25 -1.56 10.28
N GLY A 33 7.21 -2.80 10.76
CA GLY A 33 6.76 -3.93 9.95
C GLY A 33 7.82 -4.51 9.02
N SER A 34 9.11 -4.32 9.31
CA SER A 34 10.18 -4.92 8.50
C SER A 34 9.95 -6.41 8.27
N GLY A 35 10.06 -6.84 7.01
CA GLY A 35 9.83 -8.22 6.61
C GLY A 35 8.38 -8.60 6.39
N GLN A 36 7.43 -7.75 6.73
CA GLN A 36 6.02 -7.99 6.50
C GLN A 36 5.57 -7.42 5.16
N TRP A 37 4.48 -7.95 4.65
CA TRP A 37 3.90 -7.53 3.38
C TRP A 37 2.78 -6.52 3.60
N SER A 38 2.73 -5.51 2.74
CA SER A 38 1.74 -4.45 2.81
C SER A 38 1.40 -3.94 1.40
N LEU A 39 0.41 -3.04 1.34
CA LEU A 39 0.21 -2.24 0.14
C LEU A 39 1.43 -1.33 -0.05
N PRO A 40 1.82 -1.04 -1.29
CA PRO A 40 2.87 -0.05 -1.55
C PRO A 40 2.38 1.35 -1.19
N GLY A 41 3.27 2.19 -0.71
CA GLY A 41 2.95 3.56 -0.34
C GLY A 41 3.97 4.15 0.60
N GLY A 42 3.73 5.37 1.04
CA GLY A 42 4.60 6.07 1.96
C GLY A 42 4.09 7.45 2.30
N ARG A 43 4.97 8.29 2.83
CA ARG A 43 4.60 9.63 3.29
C ARG A 43 4.35 10.58 2.14
N VAL A 44 3.35 11.43 2.32
CA VAL A 44 3.14 12.59 1.44
C VAL A 44 4.19 13.62 1.80
N GLU A 45 4.94 14.09 0.81
CA GLU A 45 5.97 15.10 1.02
C GLU A 45 5.37 16.50 0.99
N PRO A 46 6.04 17.50 1.62
CA PRO A 46 5.53 18.86 1.63
C PRO A 46 5.26 19.37 0.22
N GLY A 47 4.06 19.91 0.00
CA GLY A 47 3.67 20.43 -1.30
C GLY A 47 3.14 19.41 -2.27
N GLU A 48 3.19 18.11 -1.94
CA GLU A 48 2.66 17.05 -2.77
C GLU A 48 1.17 16.86 -2.55
N SER A 49 0.41 16.59 -3.62
CA SER A 49 -0.94 16.06 -3.48
C SER A 49 -0.87 14.57 -3.16
N ASP A 50 -1.98 14.01 -2.66
CA ASP A 50 -2.06 12.56 -2.44
C ASP A 50 -1.78 11.79 -3.73
N GLU A 51 -2.39 12.21 -4.84
CA GLU A 51 -2.23 11.54 -6.14
C GLU A 51 -0.78 11.54 -6.60
N THR A 52 -0.11 12.68 -6.48
CA THR A 52 1.31 12.78 -6.82
C THR A 52 2.16 11.86 -5.93
N ALA A 53 1.85 11.80 -4.64
CA ALA A 53 2.55 10.92 -3.71
C ALA A 53 2.35 9.46 -4.05
N VAL A 54 1.14 9.04 -4.40
CA VAL A 54 0.85 7.67 -4.81
C VAL A 54 1.68 7.29 -6.05
N VAL A 55 1.67 8.15 -7.08
CA VAL A 55 2.43 7.89 -8.30
C VAL A 55 3.92 7.74 -7.99
N ARG A 56 4.47 8.65 -7.20
CA ARG A 56 5.89 8.63 -6.83
C ARG A 56 6.25 7.38 -6.02
N GLU A 57 5.46 7.08 -4.98
CA GLU A 57 5.75 5.95 -4.10
C GLU A 57 5.66 4.61 -4.85
N LEU A 58 4.65 4.42 -5.68
CA LEU A 58 4.54 3.17 -6.41
C LEU A 58 5.66 3.00 -7.43
N ARG A 59 6.09 4.09 -8.07
CA ARG A 59 7.25 4.01 -8.95
C ARG A 59 8.52 3.66 -8.17
N GLU A 60 8.75 4.28 -7.02
CA GLU A 60 9.93 4.03 -6.21
C GLU A 60 9.96 2.60 -5.67
N GLU A 61 8.84 2.07 -5.21
CA GLU A 61 8.77 0.78 -4.54
C GLU A 61 8.52 -0.40 -5.47
N THR A 62 7.85 -0.17 -6.60
CA THR A 62 7.41 -1.27 -7.47
C THR A 62 7.85 -1.14 -8.92
N GLY A 63 8.40 0.01 -9.31
CA GLY A 63 8.76 0.26 -10.71
C GLY A 63 7.59 0.49 -11.63
N LEU A 64 6.37 0.49 -11.11
CA LEU A 64 5.17 0.63 -11.94
C LEU A 64 4.72 2.09 -12.00
N ASP A 65 4.20 2.46 -13.17
CA ASP A 65 3.53 3.73 -13.39
C ASP A 65 2.04 3.52 -13.26
N VAL A 66 1.41 4.28 -12.36
CA VAL A 66 -0.01 4.11 -12.07
C VAL A 66 -0.78 5.41 -12.22
N ILE A 67 -2.09 5.25 -12.47
CA ILE A 67 -3.04 6.35 -12.44
C ILE A 67 -3.91 6.16 -11.21
N PRO A 68 -3.78 7.03 -10.17
CA PRO A 68 -4.65 6.96 -9.01
C PRO A 68 -6.07 7.37 -9.37
N GLY A 69 -7.02 6.66 -8.81
CA GLY A 69 -8.44 6.94 -9.00
C GLY A 69 -9.12 7.27 -7.68
N THR A 70 -10.16 6.52 -7.34
CA THR A 70 -10.99 6.77 -6.18
C THR A 70 -10.27 6.48 -4.88
N LEU A 71 -10.46 7.32 -3.88
CA LEU A 71 -10.08 7.00 -2.50
C LEU A 71 -10.96 5.83 -2.02
N VAL A 72 -10.33 4.73 -1.65
CA VAL A 72 -11.05 3.53 -1.19
C VAL A 72 -11.35 3.62 0.30
N GLY A 73 -10.39 4.10 1.08
CA GLY A 73 -10.57 4.27 2.50
C GLY A 73 -9.31 4.78 3.17
N SER A 74 -9.39 4.95 4.49
CA SER A 74 -8.23 5.37 5.28
C SER A 74 -8.13 4.55 6.55
N VAL A 75 -6.92 4.40 7.05
CA VAL A 75 -6.65 3.72 8.32
C VAL A 75 -5.68 4.55 9.14
N ARG A 76 -5.76 4.39 10.45
CA ARG A 76 -4.85 5.02 11.39
C ARG A 76 -3.96 3.96 12.02
N ARG A 77 -2.64 4.16 11.97
CA ARG A 77 -1.68 3.25 12.60
C ARG A 77 -0.65 4.10 13.35
N GLY A 78 -0.79 4.14 14.68
CA GLY A 78 0.04 5.02 15.50
C GLY A 78 -0.12 6.47 15.06
N PRO A 79 0.98 7.18 14.74
CA PRO A 79 0.90 8.56 14.29
C PRO A 79 0.55 8.69 12.80
N TYR A 80 0.49 7.56 12.07
CA TYR A 80 0.29 7.59 10.63
C TYR A 80 -1.19 7.51 10.28
N GLU A 81 -1.63 8.41 9.40
CA GLU A 81 -2.94 8.35 8.79
C GLU A 81 -2.75 8.04 7.31
N ILE A 82 -3.22 6.88 6.86
CA ILE A 82 -2.92 6.33 5.54
C ILE A 82 -4.18 6.35 4.69
N PHE A 83 -4.10 7.00 3.54
CA PHE A 83 -5.19 7.12 2.57
C PHE A 83 -4.88 6.21 1.38
N ASP A 84 -5.70 5.20 1.16
CA ASP A 84 -5.45 4.19 0.13
C ASP A 84 -6.34 4.43 -1.08
N TYR A 85 -5.70 4.57 -2.24
CA TYR A 85 -6.34 4.92 -3.50
C TYR A 85 -6.34 3.73 -4.46
N ALA A 86 -7.46 3.51 -5.14
CA ALA A 86 -7.51 2.56 -6.25
C ALA A 86 -6.61 3.08 -7.37
N CYS A 87 -5.81 2.18 -7.95
CA CYS A 87 -4.85 2.56 -8.98
C CYS A 87 -4.97 1.64 -10.19
N GLU A 88 -4.82 2.23 -11.38
CA GLU A 88 -4.62 1.48 -12.61
C GLU A 88 -3.16 1.50 -12.99
N VAL A 89 -2.62 0.36 -13.39
CA VAL A 89 -1.25 0.28 -13.89
C VAL A 89 -1.27 0.65 -15.38
N GLU A 90 -0.49 1.66 -15.76
CA GLU A 90 -0.39 2.09 -17.15
C GLU A 90 0.95 1.74 -17.80
N GLY A 91 1.95 1.37 -17.02
CA GLY A 91 3.27 1.05 -17.56
C GLY A 91 4.25 0.65 -16.48
N GLY A 92 5.51 0.55 -16.89
CA GLY A 92 6.60 0.18 -16.00
C GLY A 92 6.83 -1.33 -15.94
N VAL A 93 7.87 -1.70 -15.21
CA VAL A 93 8.25 -3.11 -15.00
C VAL A 93 8.34 -3.34 -13.50
N LEU A 94 7.65 -4.37 -13.02
CA LEU A 94 7.62 -4.70 -11.60
C LEU A 94 9.04 -4.99 -11.09
N THR A 95 9.54 -4.14 -10.22
CA THR A 95 10.89 -4.20 -9.68
C THR A 95 10.88 -3.60 -8.30
N ALA A 96 11.29 -4.37 -7.29
CA ALA A 96 11.38 -3.83 -5.94
C ALA A 96 12.44 -2.75 -5.86
N GLY A 97 12.17 -1.68 -5.12
CA GLY A 97 13.10 -0.59 -4.93
C GLY A 97 12.86 0.17 -3.64
N ASP A 98 13.81 1.04 -3.27
CA ASP A 98 13.77 1.87 -2.08
C ASP A 98 13.47 1.05 -0.81
N ASP A 99 12.34 1.30 -0.15
CA ASP A 99 11.97 0.67 1.10
C ASP A 99 11.33 -0.71 0.93
N ALA A 100 11.24 -1.22 -0.30
CA ALA A 100 10.69 -2.53 -0.59
C ALA A 100 11.80 -3.53 -0.89
N SER A 101 11.85 -4.64 -0.16
CA SER A 101 12.80 -5.72 -0.46
C SER A 101 12.27 -6.64 -1.56
N GLU A 102 10.96 -6.71 -1.70
CA GLU A 102 10.28 -7.48 -2.75
C GLU A 102 9.00 -6.77 -3.17
N ALA A 103 8.57 -7.02 -4.40
CA ALA A 103 7.27 -6.57 -4.91
C ALA A 103 6.70 -7.69 -5.75
N ARG A 104 5.41 -7.97 -5.58
CA ARG A 104 4.78 -9.04 -6.36
C ARG A 104 3.28 -8.85 -6.49
N TRP A 105 2.73 -9.50 -7.52
CA TRP A 105 1.30 -9.69 -7.68
C TRP A 105 0.88 -10.92 -6.88
N SER A 106 -0.12 -10.78 -6.02
CA SER A 106 -0.57 -11.85 -5.11
C SER A 106 -2.01 -12.22 -5.42
N ASP A 107 -2.25 -13.50 -5.65
CA ASP A 107 -3.62 -13.99 -5.81
C ASP A 107 -4.25 -14.27 -4.43
N ALA A 108 -5.50 -14.76 -4.43
CA ALA A 108 -6.22 -15.01 -3.18
C ALA A 108 -5.52 -16.07 -2.32
N ALA A 109 -4.96 -17.10 -2.94
CA ALA A 109 -4.25 -18.14 -2.21
C ALA A 109 -2.96 -17.60 -1.59
N ASP A 110 -2.22 -16.77 -2.34
CA ASP A 110 -1.01 -16.10 -1.83
C ASP A 110 -1.35 -15.25 -0.61
N LEU A 111 -2.38 -14.43 -0.70
CA LEU A 111 -2.75 -13.53 0.39
C LEU A 111 -3.22 -14.32 1.62
N ALA A 112 -4.01 -15.38 1.42
CA ALA A 112 -4.46 -16.23 2.51
C ALA A 112 -3.27 -16.91 3.22
N ALA A 113 -2.27 -17.35 2.47
CA ALA A 113 -1.07 -17.95 3.02
C ALA A 113 -0.26 -16.94 3.83
N LEU A 114 -0.13 -15.70 3.34
CA LEU A 114 0.56 -14.64 4.06
C LEU A 114 -0.17 -14.30 5.36
N GLU A 115 -1.48 -14.21 5.33
CA GLU A 115 -2.27 -13.95 6.52
C GLU A 115 -2.11 -15.07 7.54
N ALA A 116 -2.21 -16.33 7.11
CA ALA A 116 -2.04 -17.48 8.00
C ALA A 116 -0.66 -17.55 8.64
N ALA A 117 0.36 -17.09 7.92
CA ALA A 117 1.74 -17.05 8.41
C ALA A 117 2.05 -15.84 9.30
N GLY A 118 1.09 -14.92 9.49
CA GLY A 118 1.33 -13.69 10.21
C GLY A 118 2.28 -12.74 9.48
N ALA A 119 2.37 -12.87 8.15
CA ALA A 119 3.32 -12.13 7.34
C ALA A 119 2.76 -10.84 6.74
N LEU A 120 1.50 -10.53 6.99
CA LEU A 120 0.90 -9.24 6.57
C LEU A 120 1.02 -8.24 7.71
N VAL A 121 1.12 -6.96 7.37
CA VAL A 121 1.04 -5.91 8.38
C VAL A 121 -0.32 -5.99 9.08
N GLU A 122 -0.35 -5.52 10.34
CA GLU A 122 -1.50 -5.68 11.21
C GLU A 122 -2.79 -5.16 10.56
N LEU A 123 -3.85 -5.97 10.64
CA LEU A 123 -5.21 -5.65 10.17
C LEU A 123 -5.35 -5.46 8.66
N LEU A 124 -4.30 -5.71 7.86
CA LEU A 124 -4.40 -5.50 6.42
C LEU A 124 -5.47 -6.36 5.78
N TYR A 125 -5.52 -7.66 6.11
CA TYR A 125 -6.47 -8.58 5.49
C TYR A 125 -7.92 -8.17 5.78
N VAL A 126 -8.23 -7.89 7.05
CA VAL A 126 -9.59 -7.53 7.43
C VAL A 126 -10.00 -6.18 6.83
N THR A 127 -9.06 -5.25 6.72
CA THR A 127 -9.30 -3.95 6.11
C THR A 127 -9.61 -4.09 4.63
N LEU A 128 -8.80 -4.84 3.89
CA LEU A 128 -9.01 -5.07 2.46
C LEU A 128 -10.34 -5.79 2.21
N ARG A 129 -10.66 -6.77 3.04
CA ARG A 129 -11.95 -7.47 2.94
C ARG A 129 -13.11 -6.52 3.15
N GLY A 130 -13.02 -5.65 4.16
CA GLY A 130 -14.06 -4.67 4.44
C GLY A 130 -14.24 -3.66 3.31
N TRP A 131 -13.17 -3.38 2.56
CA TRP A 131 -13.22 -2.46 1.42
C TRP A 131 -13.52 -3.15 0.09
N ASN A 132 -13.74 -4.46 0.09
CA ASN A 132 -13.90 -5.25 -1.13
C ASN A 132 -12.70 -5.10 -2.08
N ALA A 133 -11.50 -5.08 -1.52
CA ALA A 133 -10.25 -4.87 -2.24
C ALA A 133 -9.33 -6.07 -2.23
N LEU A 134 -9.79 -7.23 -1.77
CA LEU A 134 -9.02 -8.48 -1.82
C LEU A 134 -8.71 -8.87 -3.27
N PRO A 135 -7.70 -9.72 -3.50
CA PRO A 135 -7.48 -10.28 -4.83
C PRO A 135 -8.76 -10.93 -5.38
N ARG A 136 -8.93 -10.81 -6.70
CA ARG A 136 -10.12 -11.33 -7.40
C ARG A 136 -9.84 -12.63 -8.11
N ALA A 137 -8.64 -13.12 -7.95
CA ALA A 137 -8.22 -14.40 -8.53
C ALA A 137 -7.60 -15.30 -7.47
#